data_c19ed92ee9b14a6280953f8526d2fd2a
#
_entry.id   c19ed92ee9b14a6280953f8526d2fd2a
#
_cell.length_a   1.000
_cell.length_b   1.000
_cell.length_c   1.000
_cell.angle_alpha   90.00
_cell.angle_beta   90.00
_cell.angle_gamma   90.00
#
_symmetry.space_group_name_H-M   'P 1'
#
loop_
_entity.id
_entity.type
_entity.pdbx_description
1 polymer ?
#
loop_
_entity_poly.entity_id
_entity_poly.type
_entity_poly.pdbx_seq_one_letter_code
_entity_poly.pdbx_strand_id
1 'polypeptide(L)'
;FESKGGVFGKDDYKTAVDAGTMKYGQTVNDIAYCGPYTVTNHTAENTIVFEANPTYWNKDNITIKTLTWKFNDGKDPTKAYEDTKAGTLDGCGLSSASLEACKADGNFEKYCTVSDTDATSFVLFLNLNRNAYANFNDETKAVSTMTDDQKKRTDVAMLNVHFRRAIGMGLDIATYNG
;
A
#
# COMPACT_ATOMS: atom_id res chain seq x y z
N PHE A 1 16.17 -10.72 13.74
CA PHE A 1 16.05 -9.31 13.33
C PHE A 1 17.42 -8.61 13.42
N GLU A 2 18.03 -8.50 14.59
CA GLU A 2 19.36 -7.87 14.79
C GLU A 2 20.47 -8.53 13.97
N SER A 3 20.46 -9.87 13.86
CA SER A 3 21.42 -10.63 13.05
C SER A 3 21.36 -10.29 11.55
N LYS A 4 20.29 -9.62 11.12
CA LYS A 4 20.10 -9.08 9.75
C LYS A 4 20.31 -7.56 9.68
N GLY A 5 20.88 -6.95 10.71
CA GLY A 5 21.17 -5.52 10.77
C GLY A 5 19.99 -4.64 11.18
N GLY A 6 18.97 -5.22 11.79
CA GLY A 6 17.87 -4.46 12.40
C GLY A 6 18.25 -3.92 13.77
N VAL A 7 17.69 -2.80 14.16
CA VAL A 7 17.90 -2.17 15.48
C VAL A 7 16.55 -1.93 16.17
N PHE A 8 16.57 -2.02 17.50
CA PHE A 8 15.41 -1.72 18.33
C PHE A 8 15.54 -0.32 18.94
N GLY A 9 14.40 0.31 19.16
CA GLY A 9 14.33 1.64 19.75
C GLY A 9 14.38 2.78 18.72
N LYS A 10 13.63 3.84 19.01
CA LYS A 10 13.49 4.97 18.08
C LYS A 10 14.81 5.72 17.85
N ASP A 11 15.56 5.96 18.92
CA ASP A 11 16.79 6.74 18.86
C ASP A 11 17.92 5.94 18.21
N ASP A 12 18.01 4.63 18.50
CA ASP A 12 18.96 3.73 17.85
C ASP A 12 18.66 3.56 16.36
N TYR A 13 17.38 3.46 15.99
CA TYR A 13 16.96 3.43 14.59
C TYR A 13 17.36 4.70 13.86
N LYS A 14 17.03 5.87 14.42
CA LYS A 14 17.40 7.16 13.82
C LYS A 14 18.92 7.29 13.68
N THR A 15 19.67 6.94 14.70
CA THR A 15 21.13 6.95 14.68
C THR A 15 21.68 6.03 13.58
N ALA A 16 21.15 4.81 13.44
CA ALA A 16 21.59 3.85 12.43
C ALA A 16 21.25 4.31 10.99
N VAL A 17 20.09 4.96 10.80
CA VAL A 17 19.70 5.54 9.52
C VAL A 17 20.60 6.70 9.14
N ASP A 18 20.82 7.66 10.06
CA ASP A 18 21.65 8.83 9.82
C ASP A 18 23.12 8.46 9.54
N ALA A 19 23.61 7.41 10.21
CA ALA A 19 24.96 6.89 9.98
C ALA A 19 25.07 5.96 8.75
N GLY A 20 23.97 5.64 8.08
CA GLY A 20 23.96 4.68 6.96
C GLY A 20 24.31 3.24 7.35
N THR A 21 24.15 2.90 8.62
CA THR A 21 24.48 1.55 9.15
C THR A 21 23.29 0.61 9.25
N MET A 22 22.07 1.12 9.06
CA MET A 22 20.86 0.32 9.01
C MET A 22 20.87 -0.55 7.76
N LYS A 23 20.89 -1.88 7.93
CA LYS A 23 20.95 -2.85 6.82
C LYS A 23 19.70 -3.68 6.64
N TYR A 24 18.85 -3.81 7.66
CA TYR A 24 17.66 -4.63 7.60
C TYR A 24 16.72 -4.20 6.46
N GLY A 25 16.39 -5.14 5.58
CA GLY A 25 15.50 -4.90 4.47
C GLY A 25 16.10 -4.15 3.27
N GLN A 26 17.42 -3.88 3.24
CA GLN A 26 18.07 -3.26 2.08
C GLN A 26 18.23 -4.24 0.92
N THR A 27 18.40 -5.51 1.22
CA THR A 27 18.40 -6.61 0.23
C THR A 27 17.48 -7.72 0.69
N VAL A 28 17.15 -8.63 -0.21
CA VAL A 28 16.33 -9.83 0.10
C VAL A 28 17.00 -10.73 1.14
N ASN A 29 18.32 -10.66 1.27
CA ASN A 29 19.10 -11.45 2.23
C ASN A 29 19.13 -10.82 3.63
N ASP A 30 18.77 -9.54 3.74
CA ASP A 30 18.80 -8.79 5.00
C ASP A 30 17.43 -8.77 5.69
N ILE A 31 16.56 -9.73 5.37
CA ILE A 31 15.23 -9.89 5.94
C ILE A 31 15.15 -11.19 6.74
N ALA A 32 14.52 -11.14 7.90
CA ALA A 32 14.16 -12.32 8.69
C ALA A 32 12.76 -12.80 8.25
N TYR A 33 12.70 -14.01 7.71
CA TYR A 33 11.46 -14.61 7.24
C TYR A 33 10.91 -15.60 8.26
N CYS A 34 9.62 -15.54 8.54
CA CYS A 34 8.90 -16.50 9.38
C CYS A 34 7.70 -17.12 8.66
N GLY A 35 7.37 -16.65 7.47
CA GLY A 35 6.24 -17.10 6.68
C GLY A 35 6.55 -18.26 5.74
N PRO A 36 5.53 -18.73 4.98
CA PRO A 36 5.66 -19.86 4.05
C PRO A 36 6.55 -19.58 2.84
N TYR A 37 6.86 -18.32 2.56
CA TYR A 37 7.70 -17.92 1.43
C TYR A 37 8.80 -16.95 1.86
N THR A 38 9.89 -16.95 1.11
CA THR A 38 10.98 -15.98 1.19
C THR A 38 11.06 -15.20 -0.12
N VAL A 39 11.42 -13.91 -0.07
CA VAL A 39 11.73 -13.15 -1.29
C VAL A 39 13.10 -13.57 -1.79
N THR A 40 13.20 -14.05 -3.01
CA THR A 40 14.46 -14.45 -3.65
C THR A 40 14.94 -13.45 -4.69
N ASN A 41 14.02 -12.66 -5.25
CA ASN A 41 14.35 -11.57 -6.17
C ASN A 41 13.39 -10.40 -5.95
N HIS A 42 13.93 -9.19 -6.01
CA HIS A 42 13.18 -7.95 -6.07
C HIS A 42 13.80 -7.02 -7.10
N THR A 43 13.11 -6.82 -8.20
CA THR A 43 13.47 -5.84 -9.22
C THR A 43 12.45 -4.70 -9.16
N ALA A 44 12.91 -3.51 -8.80
CA ALA A 44 12.05 -2.33 -8.66
C ALA A 44 11.24 -2.08 -9.94
N GLU A 45 9.96 -1.72 -9.78
CA GLU A 45 9.03 -1.46 -10.88
C GLU A 45 8.93 -2.58 -11.93
N ASN A 46 9.24 -3.80 -11.54
CA ASN A 46 9.18 -4.96 -12.43
C ASN A 46 8.57 -6.17 -11.74
N THR A 47 9.36 -6.90 -10.92
CA THR A 47 8.90 -8.15 -10.33
C THR A 47 9.40 -8.34 -8.90
N ILE A 48 8.58 -9.07 -8.11
CA ILE A 48 9.03 -9.68 -6.86
C ILE A 48 8.80 -11.18 -6.99
N VAL A 49 9.86 -11.96 -6.76
CA VAL A 49 9.80 -13.42 -6.78
C VAL A 49 9.90 -13.96 -5.36
N PHE A 50 8.96 -14.82 -5.03
CA PHE A 50 8.89 -15.52 -3.76
C PHE A 50 9.09 -17.02 -4.02
N GLU A 51 9.89 -17.68 -3.20
CA GLU A 51 10.06 -19.13 -3.19
C GLU A 51 9.62 -19.72 -1.87
N ALA A 52 9.13 -20.97 -1.91
CA ALA A 52 8.70 -21.70 -0.72
C ALA A 52 9.86 -21.77 0.31
N ASN A 53 9.58 -21.34 1.53
CA ASN A 53 10.54 -21.28 2.62
C ASN A 53 10.85 -22.70 3.15
N PRO A 54 12.06 -23.22 2.96
CA PRO A 54 12.42 -24.58 3.38
C PRO A 54 12.48 -24.76 4.90
N THR A 55 12.53 -23.65 5.65
CA THR A 55 12.57 -23.66 7.12
C THR A 55 11.22 -23.38 7.76
N TYR A 56 10.17 -23.16 6.94
CA TYR A 56 8.82 -22.93 7.47
C TYR A 56 8.30 -24.19 8.17
N TRP A 57 7.68 -24.02 9.34
CA TRP A 57 7.22 -25.15 10.15
C TRP A 57 6.19 -26.05 9.44
N ASN A 58 5.39 -25.51 8.53
CA ASN A 58 4.36 -26.24 7.79
C ASN A 58 4.70 -26.33 6.29
N LYS A 59 5.97 -26.46 5.95
CA LYS A 59 6.49 -26.47 4.57
C LYS A 59 5.91 -27.59 3.67
N ASP A 60 5.57 -28.71 4.29
CA ASP A 60 5.09 -29.89 3.55
C ASP A 60 3.69 -29.67 2.94
N ASN A 61 2.95 -28.70 3.47
CA ASN A 61 1.65 -28.27 2.94
C ASN A 61 1.75 -27.13 1.91
N ILE A 62 2.95 -26.66 1.56
CA ILE A 62 3.13 -25.65 0.52
C ILE A 62 3.18 -26.35 -0.85
N THR A 63 2.12 -26.25 -1.60
CA THR A 63 1.99 -26.86 -2.95
C THR A 63 2.60 -25.97 -4.03
N ILE A 64 2.34 -24.66 -3.99
CA ILE A 64 2.91 -23.69 -4.93
C ILE A 64 4.34 -23.37 -4.48
N LYS A 65 5.32 -23.63 -5.32
CA LYS A 65 6.74 -23.45 -4.95
C LYS A 65 7.27 -22.06 -5.25
N THR A 66 6.74 -21.41 -6.26
CA THR A 66 7.17 -20.06 -6.69
C THR A 66 5.96 -19.19 -6.93
N LEU A 67 6.01 -17.97 -6.41
CA LEU A 67 5.04 -16.90 -6.68
C LEU A 67 5.78 -15.73 -7.31
N THR A 68 5.25 -15.18 -8.38
CA THR A 68 5.82 -13.99 -9.03
C THR A 68 4.78 -12.87 -9.05
N TRP A 69 5.08 -11.78 -8.37
CA TRP A 69 4.30 -10.56 -8.48
C TRP A 69 4.87 -9.69 -9.58
N LYS A 70 4.03 -9.27 -10.50
CA LYS A 70 4.39 -8.33 -11.57
C LYS A 70 3.92 -6.92 -11.19
N PHE A 71 4.79 -5.94 -11.37
CA PHE A 71 4.44 -4.54 -11.15
C PHE A 71 3.45 -4.06 -12.21
N ASN A 72 2.47 -3.28 -11.78
CA ASN A 72 1.54 -2.54 -12.64
C ASN A 72 1.60 -1.07 -12.22
N ASP A 73 1.92 -0.18 -13.16
CA ASP A 73 2.02 1.26 -12.91
C ASP A 73 0.66 1.98 -12.77
N GLY A 74 -0.44 1.24 -12.91
CA GLY A 74 -1.80 1.74 -12.75
C GLY A 74 -2.30 2.68 -13.85
N LYS A 75 -1.52 2.94 -14.91
CA LYS A 75 -1.95 3.82 -16.01
C LYS A 75 -3.10 3.23 -16.82
N ASP A 76 -3.07 1.93 -17.02
CA ASP A 76 -4.17 1.19 -17.63
C ASP A 76 -4.89 0.36 -16.56
N PRO A 77 -6.10 0.78 -16.14
CA PRO A 77 -6.84 0.09 -15.09
C PRO A 77 -7.37 -1.29 -15.51
N THR A 78 -7.35 -1.62 -16.80
CA THR A 78 -7.79 -2.93 -17.33
C THR A 78 -6.64 -3.90 -17.57
N LYS A 79 -5.40 -3.43 -17.56
CA LYS A 79 -4.20 -4.20 -17.93
C LYS A 79 -4.09 -5.55 -17.21
N ALA A 80 -4.29 -5.58 -15.89
CA ALA A 80 -4.16 -6.82 -15.12
C ALA A 80 -5.22 -7.87 -15.54
N TYR A 81 -6.43 -7.43 -15.84
CA TYR A 81 -7.49 -8.29 -16.35
C TYR A 81 -7.15 -8.82 -17.75
N GLU A 82 -6.71 -7.97 -18.65
CA GLU A 82 -6.31 -8.38 -20.01
C GLU A 82 -5.11 -9.36 -19.99
N ASP A 83 -4.14 -9.14 -19.12
CA ASP A 83 -3.01 -10.05 -18.93
C ASP A 83 -3.45 -11.42 -18.38
N THR A 84 -4.46 -11.45 -17.50
CA THR A 84 -5.06 -12.69 -17.00
C THR A 84 -5.82 -13.42 -18.13
N LYS A 85 -6.60 -12.71 -18.96
CA LYS A 85 -7.26 -13.29 -20.13
C LYS A 85 -6.25 -13.87 -21.13
N ALA A 86 -5.12 -13.20 -21.31
CA ALA A 86 -4.05 -13.65 -22.20
C ALA A 86 -3.22 -14.82 -21.61
N GLY A 87 -3.45 -15.21 -20.34
CA GLY A 87 -2.71 -16.27 -19.66
C GLY A 87 -1.28 -15.86 -19.25
N THR A 88 -0.99 -14.56 -19.22
CA THR A 88 0.31 -14.05 -18.74
C THR A 88 0.34 -13.80 -17.24
N LEU A 89 -0.84 -13.81 -16.61
CA LEU A 89 -1.07 -13.85 -15.16
C LEU A 89 -2.03 -14.98 -14.82
N ASP A 90 -1.83 -15.62 -13.69
CA ASP A 90 -2.73 -16.65 -13.16
C ASP A 90 -3.99 -16.07 -12.50
N GLY A 91 -3.96 -14.80 -12.14
CA GLY A 91 -5.06 -14.07 -11.54
C GLY A 91 -4.73 -12.63 -11.22
N CYS A 92 -5.76 -11.83 -11.00
CA CYS A 92 -5.65 -10.43 -10.63
C CYS A 92 -6.85 -9.98 -9.77
N GLY A 93 -6.68 -8.85 -9.07
CA GLY A 93 -7.80 -8.09 -8.54
C GLY A 93 -8.46 -7.25 -9.64
N LEU A 94 -9.78 -7.12 -9.58
CA LEU A 94 -10.53 -6.29 -10.53
C LEU A 94 -10.65 -4.85 -10.00
N SER A 95 -10.32 -3.87 -10.85
CA SER A 95 -10.69 -2.47 -10.67
C SER A 95 -12.14 -2.24 -11.15
N SER A 96 -12.76 -1.08 -10.87
CA SER A 96 -14.08 -0.76 -11.38
C SER A 96 -14.15 -0.87 -12.93
N ALA A 97 -13.12 -0.39 -13.62
CA ALA A 97 -13.05 -0.48 -15.10
C ALA A 97 -12.92 -1.92 -15.59
N SER A 98 -12.07 -2.72 -14.96
CA SER A 98 -11.90 -4.14 -15.34
C SER A 98 -13.07 -5.02 -14.93
N LEU A 99 -13.82 -4.65 -13.88
CA LEU A 99 -15.04 -5.32 -13.47
C LEU A 99 -16.11 -5.24 -14.58
N GLU A 100 -16.32 -4.06 -15.15
CA GLU A 100 -17.26 -3.86 -16.24
C GLU A 100 -16.84 -4.64 -17.49
N ALA A 101 -15.55 -4.64 -17.84
CA ALA A 101 -15.02 -5.45 -18.94
C ALA A 101 -15.23 -6.95 -18.69
N CYS A 102 -14.94 -7.41 -17.46
CA CYS A 102 -15.11 -8.81 -17.07
C CYS A 102 -16.58 -9.29 -17.17
N LYS A 103 -17.52 -8.44 -16.74
CA LYS A 103 -18.96 -8.68 -16.89
C LYS A 103 -19.38 -8.74 -18.36
N ALA A 104 -18.94 -7.79 -19.17
CA ALA A 104 -19.23 -7.71 -20.60
C ALA A 104 -18.71 -8.96 -21.35
N ASP A 105 -17.56 -9.48 -20.97
CA ASP A 105 -16.98 -10.69 -21.52
C ASP A 105 -17.66 -11.99 -21.02
N GLY A 106 -18.57 -11.91 -20.06
CA GLY A 106 -19.23 -13.07 -19.43
C GLY A 106 -18.30 -13.90 -18.54
N ASN A 107 -17.16 -13.35 -18.15
CA ASN A 107 -16.16 -14.04 -17.33
C ASN A 107 -16.42 -13.88 -15.83
N PHE A 108 -17.20 -12.89 -15.43
CA PHE A 108 -17.42 -12.60 -14.00
C PHE A 108 -18.03 -13.80 -13.27
N GLU A 109 -19.14 -14.34 -13.77
CA GLU A 109 -19.84 -15.46 -13.14
C GLU A 109 -19.05 -16.80 -13.20
N LYS A 110 -18.10 -16.90 -14.14
CA LYS A 110 -17.35 -18.13 -14.34
C LYS A 110 -16.09 -18.22 -13.50
N TYR A 111 -15.38 -17.10 -13.35
CA TYR A 111 -14.00 -17.09 -12.89
C TYR A 111 -13.73 -16.15 -11.73
N CYS A 112 -14.70 -15.29 -11.37
CA CYS A 112 -14.51 -14.35 -10.28
C CYS A 112 -15.07 -14.88 -8.97
N THR A 113 -14.38 -14.62 -7.91
CA THR A 113 -14.84 -14.80 -6.53
C THR A 113 -14.89 -13.47 -5.83
N VAL A 114 -15.98 -13.21 -5.11
CA VAL A 114 -16.10 -12.06 -4.24
C VAL A 114 -15.66 -12.50 -2.84
N SER A 115 -14.65 -11.86 -2.29
CA SER A 115 -14.21 -12.13 -0.92
C SER A 115 -15.18 -11.55 0.09
N ASP A 116 -15.13 -12.05 1.33
CA ASP A 116 -15.82 -11.41 2.44
C ASP A 116 -15.29 -9.98 2.66
N THR A 117 -16.11 -9.16 3.32
CA THR A 117 -15.73 -7.79 3.71
C THR A 117 -14.49 -7.85 4.59
N ASP A 118 -13.45 -7.12 4.22
CA ASP A 118 -12.26 -6.99 5.04
C ASP A 118 -12.46 -6.01 6.22
N ALA A 119 -11.48 -5.92 7.10
CA ALA A 119 -11.49 -5.03 8.25
C ALA A 119 -11.03 -3.59 7.92
N THR A 120 -10.87 -3.27 6.64
CA THR A 120 -10.38 -1.96 6.21
C THR A 120 -11.51 -0.93 6.24
N SER A 121 -11.25 0.22 6.87
CA SER A 121 -12.15 1.36 6.86
C SER A 121 -11.44 2.56 6.22
N PHE A 122 -12.10 3.20 5.28
CA PHE A 122 -11.61 4.43 4.68
C PHE A 122 -12.16 5.63 5.44
N VAL A 123 -11.30 6.57 5.79
CA VAL A 123 -11.67 7.75 6.55
C VAL A 123 -11.02 9.00 5.96
N LEU A 124 -11.74 10.12 6.00
CA LEU A 124 -11.22 11.43 5.67
C LEU A 124 -10.77 12.13 6.96
N PHE A 125 -9.46 12.24 7.15
CA PHE A 125 -8.88 12.99 8.26
C PHE A 125 -8.81 14.49 7.92
N LEU A 126 -9.39 15.32 8.77
CA LEU A 126 -9.30 16.77 8.65
C LEU A 126 -8.22 17.28 9.60
N ASN A 127 -7.18 17.93 9.06
CA ASN A 127 -6.13 18.53 9.88
C ASN A 127 -6.68 19.78 10.57
N LEU A 128 -6.81 19.72 11.89
CA LEU A 128 -7.33 20.81 12.74
C LEU A 128 -6.23 21.77 13.24
N ASN A 129 -4.96 21.46 12.98
CA ASN A 129 -3.84 22.31 13.40
C ASN A 129 -2.70 22.26 12.37
N ARG A 130 -2.77 23.13 11.39
CA ARG A 130 -1.76 23.25 10.32
C ARG A 130 -0.38 23.68 10.79
N ASN A 131 -0.32 24.36 11.94
CA ASN A 131 0.94 24.86 12.46
C ASN A 131 1.75 23.79 13.22
N ALA A 132 1.09 22.73 13.70
CA ALA A 132 1.74 21.62 14.39
C ALA A 132 2.30 20.55 13.44
N TYR A 133 2.05 20.66 12.15
CA TYR A 133 2.44 19.65 11.17
C TYR A 133 3.83 19.93 10.61
N ALA A 134 4.79 19.04 10.91
CA ALA A 134 6.15 19.09 10.42
C ALA A 134 6.46 17.90 9.49
N ASN A 135 7.45 18.03 8.63
CA ASN A 135 7.92 16.93 7.81
C ASN A 135 8.59 15.87 8.69
N PHE A 136 8.16 14.62 8.60
CA PHE A 136 8.69 13.53 9.42
C PHE A 136 10.20 13.30 9.20
N ASN A 137 10.66 13.41 7.97
CA ASN A 137 12.05 13.13 7.60
C ASN A 137 12.96 14.36 7.74
N ASP A 138 12.40 15.57 7.75
CA ASP A 138 13.14 16.81 7.82
C ASP A 138 12.24 17.92 8.39
N GLU A 139 12.34 18.14 9.69
CA GLU A 139 11.52 19.12 10.41
C GLU A 139 11.76 20.56 9.93
N THR A 140 12.86 20.81 9.22
CA THR A 140 13.17 22.13 8.64
C THR A 140 12.41 22.39 7.34
N LYS A 141 11.88 21.35 6.69
CA LYS A 141 11.11 21.46 5.45
C LYS A 141 9.63 21.63 5.73
N ALA A 142 9.03 22.57 5.02
CA ALA A 142 7.59 22.73 5.03
C ALA A 142 6.93 21.52 4.31
N VAL A 143 5.89 20.97 4.92
CA VAL A 143 5.03 19.94 4.30
C VAL A 143 3.94 20.54 3.41
N SER A 144 3.81 21.85 3.39
CA SER A 144 2.80 22.59 2.63
C SER A 144 3.41 23.87 2.06
N THR A 145 3.09 24.18 0.81
CA THR A 145 3.46 25.44 0.14
C THR A 145 2.53 26.61 0.51
N MET A 146 1.56 26.40 1.41
CA MET A 146 0.65 27.44 1.86
C MET A 146 1.39 28.53 2.64
N THR A 147 1.02 29.79 2.40
CA THR A 147 1.47 30.93 3.21
C THR A 147 0.89 30.86 4.62
N ASP A 148 1.47 31.58 5.57
CA ASP A 148 0.99 31.61 6.96
C ASP A 148 -0.46 32.16 7.06
N ASP A 149 -0.83 33.12 6.22
CA ASP A 149 -2.21 33.62 6.15
C ASP A 149 -3.18 32.56 5.61
N GLN A 150 -2.75 31.76 4.62
CA GLN A 150 -3.57 30.66 4.12
C GLN A 150 -3.72 29.57 5.18
N LYS A 151 -2.64 29.24 5.93
CA LYS A 151 -2.71 28.28 7.05
C LYS A 151 -3.70 28.76 8.12
N LYS A 152 -3.60 30.02 8.57
CA LYS A 152 -4.52 30.61 9.56
C LYS A 152 -5.97 30.55 9.11
N ARG A 153 -6.26 30.97 7.87
CA ARG A 153 -7.63 30.88 7.33
C ARG A 153 -8.15 29.45 7.24
N THR A 154 -7.28 28.51 6.87
CA THR A 154 -7.62 27.09 6.83
C THR A 154 -7.91 26.55 8.22
N ASP A 155 -7.10 26.91 9.22
CA ASP A 155 -7.33 26.51 10.63
C ASP A 155 -8.66 27.03 11.15
N VAL A 156 -9.00 28.31 10.90
CA VAL A 156 -10.30 28.88 11.29
C VAL A 156 -11.45 28.10 10.65
N ALA A 157 -11.35 27.78 9.35
CA ALA A 157 -12.37 27.03 8.65
C ALA A 157 -12.46 25.60 9.22
N MET A 158 -11.35 24.90 9.41
CA MET A 158 -11.32 23.52 9.91
C MET A 158 -11.79 23.41 11.36
N LEU A 159 -11.57 24.42 12.20
CA LEU A 159 -12.07 24.44 13.58
C LEU A 159 -13.58 24.67 13.63
N ASN A 160 -14.19 25.24 12.59
CA ASN A 160 -15.63 25.44 12.50
C ASN A 160 -16.33 24.09 12.24
N VAL A 161 -17.16 23.66 13.18
CA VAL A 161 -17.92 22.41 13.07
C VAL A 161 -18.87 22.37 11.87
N HIS A 162 -19.48 23.51 11.54
CA HIS A 162 -20.42 23.59 10.41
C HIS A 162 -19.69 23.45 9.07
N PHE A 163 -18.47 23.99 8.97
CA PHE A 163 -17.64 23.82 7.79
C PHE A 163 -17.27 22.33 7.58
N ARG A 164 -16.84 21.63 8.65
CA ARG A 164 -16.53 20.21 8.57
C ARG A 164 -17.77 19.35 8.22
N ARG A 165 -18.93 19.69 8.80
CA ARG A 165 -20.19 19.02 8.45
C ARG A 165 -20.57 19.25 6.99
N ALA A 166 -20.36 20.46 6.46
CA ALA A 166 -20.61 20.76 5.06
C ALA A 166 -19.74 19.91 4.11
N ILE A 167 -18.45 19.71 4.45
CA ILE A 167 -17.57 18.79 3.71
C ILE A 167 -18.14 17.36 3.71
N GLY A 168 -18.52 16.84 4.88
CA GLY A 168 -19.10 15.51 5.01
C GLY A 168 -20.44 15.36 4.27
N MET A 169 -21.28 16.40 4.28
CA MET A 169 -22.57 16.38 3.56
C MET A 169 -22.42 16.54 2.04
N GLY A 170 -21.32 17.14 1.58
CA GLY A 170 -21.00 17.28 0.15
C GLY A 170 -20.40 16.01 -0.47
N LEU A 171 -20.06 15.02 0.34
CA LEU A 171 -19.51 13.75 -0.13
C LEU A 171 -20.65 12.77 -0.43
N ASP A 172 -20.83 12.42 -1.69
CA ASP A 172 -21.75 11.35 -2.08
C ASP A 172 -21.07 9.99 -1.87
N ILE A 173 -21.35 9.41 -0.69
CA ILE A 173 -20.77 8.13 -0.28
C ILE A 173 -21.24 6.98 -1.18
N ALA A 174 -22.48 7.05 -1.69
CA ALA A 174 -23.03 6.02 -2.56
C ALA A 174 -22.27 5.99 -3.89
N THR A 175 -22.08 7.14 -4.52
CA THR A 175 -21.28 7.25 -5.77
C THR A 175 -19.81 6.92 -5.52
N TYR A 176 -19.25 7.25 -4.35
CA TYR A 176 -17.87 6.91 -4.02
C TYR A 176 -17.64 5.39 -3.85
N ASN A 177 -18.63 4.69 -3.29
CA ASN A 177 -18.54 3.24 -3.08
C ASN A 177 -18.89 2.41 -4.33
N GLY A 178 -19.38 3.05 -5.39
CA GLY A 178 -19.59 2.53 -6.75
C GLY A 178 -20.61 1.48 -6.90
#